data_36bfbf337282c75829a268233339a7df
#
_entry.id   36bfbf337282c75829a268233339a7df
#
_cell.length_a   1.000
_cell.length_b   1.000
_cell.length_c   1.000
_cell.angle_alpha   90.00
_cell.angle_beta   90.00
_cell.angle_gamma   90.00
#
_symmetry.space_group_name_H-M   'P 1'
#
loop_
_entity.id
_entity.type
_entity.pdbx_description
1 polymer ?
#
loop_
_entity_poly.entity_id
_entity_poly.type
_entity_poly.pdbx_seq_one_letter_code
_entity_poly.pdbx_strand_id
1 'polypeptide(L)'
;MEAEYSFRPANLGDQAQLFELYRSVMGGYVEQIWGWDSRWQENDFSEHFDPEQVTVVVSEEQAVGYAQVENRGRELYVRMLLLAPEHQNKGIGANVLKRVIAGASEQHLGVTLQVFKINAPAKRFYEHHGFRVIGETPTSFEMAFDA
;
A
#
# COMPACT_ATOMS: atom_id res chain seq x y z
N MET A 1 -7.88 -12.32 -23.19
CA MET A 1 -6.46 -12.41 -22.80
C MET A 1 -6.26 -11.59 -21.54
N GLU A 2 -5.73 -12.21 -20.52
CA GLU A 2 -5.45 -11.49 -19.28
C GLU A 2 -4.24 -10.58 -19.48
N ALA A 3 -4.32 -9.36 -18.92
CA ALA A 3 -3.20 -8.47 -18.93
C ALA A 3 -2.08 -9.06 -18.07
N GLU A 4 -0.86 -8.98 -18.55
CA GLU A 4 0.30 -9.42 -17.82
C GLU A 4 0.72 -8.33 -16.84
N TYR A 5 1.12 -8.72 -15.66
CA TYR A 5 1.61 -7.84 -14.63
C TYR A 5 3.03 -8.22 -14.26
N SER A 6 3.85 -7.22 -14.01
CA SER A 6 5.19 -7.43 -13.50
C SER A 6 5.43 -6.50 -12.31
N PHE A 7 6.48 -6.82 -11.56
CA PHE A 7 6.88 -6.03 -10.39
C PHE A 7 8.33 -5.60 -10.60
N ARG A 8 8.62 -4.36 -10.27
CA ARG A 8 10.00 -3.86 -10.34
C ARG A 8 10.30 -2.94 -9.15
N PRO A 9 11.58 -2.81 -8.78
CA PRO A 9 11.96 -1.79 -7.81
C PRO A 9 11.65 -0.40 -8.35
N ALA A 10 11.34 0.53 -7.45
CA ALA A 10 11.17 1.92 -7.82
C ALA A 10 12.51 2.63 -7.93
N ASN A 11 12.49 3.79 -8.59
CA ASN A 11 13.59 4.73 -8.58
C ASN A 11 13.04 6.13 -8.30
N LEU A 12 13.91 7.12 -8.14
CA LEU A 12 13.46 8.49 -7.82
C LEU A 12 12.58 9.08 -8.93
N GLY A 13 12.77 8.65 -10.17
CA GLY A 13 11.96 9.12 -11.29
C GLY A 13 10.51 8.66 -11.24
N ASP A 14 10.17 7.68 -10.41
CA ASP A 14 8.80 7.19 -10.25
C ASP A 14 7.96 8.05 -9.32
N GLN A 15 8.58 8.90 -8.50
CA GLN A 15 7.89 9.59 -7.41
C GLN A 15 6.65 10.37 -7.87
N ALA A 16 6.78 11.16 -8.93
CA ALA A 16 5.67 12.00 -9.40
C ALA A 16 4.48 11.16 -9.85
N GLN A 17 4.72 10.10 -10.60
CA GLN A 17 3.65 9.22 -11.08
C GLN A 17 3.00 8.44 -9.95
N LEU A 18 3.78 7.96 -9.01
CA LEU A 18 3.24 7.22 -7.87
C LEU A 18 2.45 8.16 -6.94
N PHE A 19 2.86 9.41 -6.80
CA PHE A 19 2.07 10.40 -6.07
C PHE A 19 0.70 10.60 -6.73
N GLU A 20 0.64 10.69 -8.06
CA GLU A 20 -0.63 10.83 -8.77
C GLU A 20 -1.52 9.60 -8.57
N LEU A 21 -0.94 8.40 -8.55
CA LEU A 21 -1.68 7.18 -8.22
C LEU A 21 -2.25 7.25 -6.80
N TYR A 22 -1.43 7.67 -5.84
CA TYR A 22 -1.86 7.84 -4.45
C TYR A 22 -3.04 8.81 -4.37
N ARG A 23 -2.91 9.97 -5.01
CA ARG A 23 -3.96 10.98 -5.02
C ARG A 23 -5.26 10.43 -5.62
N SER A 24 -5.15 9.74 -6.74
CA SER A 24 -6.31 9.17 -7.43
C SER A 24 -7.04 8.14 -6.59
N VAL A 25 -6.31 7.26 -5.90
CA VAL A 25 -6.91 6.15 -5.15
C VAL A 25 -7.30 6.56 -3.74
N MET A 26 -6.45 7.34 -3.06
CA MET A 26 -6.62 7.66 -1.64
C MET A 26 -7.17 9.05 -1.39
N GLY A 27 -7.13 9.93 -2.40
CA GLY A 27 -7.49 11.34 -2.21
C GLY A 27 -8.90 11.55 -1.68
N GLY A 28 -9.86 10.75 -2.10
CA GLY A 28 -11.24 10.83 -1.63
C GLY A 28 -11.36 10.54 -0.14
N TYR A 29 -10.65 9.55 0.37
CA TYR A 29 -10.63 9.23 1.80
C TYR A 29 -9.98 10.34 2.61
N VAL A 30 -8.84 10.83 2.13
CA VAL A 30 -8.13 11.94 2.80
C VAL A 30 -9.01 13.19 2.85
N GLU A 31 -9.69 13.51 1.74
CA GLU A 31 -10.63 14.64 1.67
C GLU A 31 -11.73 14.51 2.73
N GLN A 32 -12.31 13.33 2.87
CA GLN A 32 -13.38 13.10 3.85
C GLN A 32 -12.92 13.23 5.30
N ILE A 33 -11.68 12.82 5.58
CA ILE A 33 -11.17 12.79 6.96
C ILE A 33 -10.60 14.15 7.38
N TRP A 34 -9.76 14.75 6.53
CA TRP A 34 -8.99 15.96 6.88
C TRP A 34 -9.14 17.11 5.90
N GLY A 35 -9.70 16.87 4.71
CA GLY A 35 -9.59 17.77 3.59
C GLY A 35 -8.27 17.57 2.86
N TRP A 36 -8.28 17.72 1.55
CA TRP A 36 -7.08 17.56 0.74
C TRP A 36 -6.35 18.90 0.62
N ASP A 37 -5.14 18.97 1.18
CA ASP A 37 -4.20 20.09 1.01
C ASP A 37 -3.07 19.61 0.10
N SER A 38 -3.07 20.04 -1.16
CA SER A 38 -2.13 19.55 -2.17
C SER A 38 -0.67 19.74 -1.77
N ARG A 39 -0.34 20.91 -1.23
CA ARG A 39 1.03 21.21 -0.84
C ARG A 39 1.50 20.33 0.30
N TRP A 40 0.64 20.16 1.30
CA TRP A 40 0.96 19.31 2.44
C TRP A 40 1.12 17.86 1.99
N GLN A 41 0.22 17.36 1.15
CA GLN A 41 0.27 15.98 0.67
C GLN A 41 1.51 15.72 -0.18
N GLU A 42 1.87 16.64 -1.07
CA GLU A 42 3.08 16.50 -1.88
C GLU A 42 4.33 16.47 -1.01
N ASN A 43 4.41 17.34 -0.02
CA ASN A 43 5.55 17.39 0.89
C ASN A 43 5.66 16.12 1.74
N ASP A 44 4.54 15.65 2.29
CA ASP A 44 4.51 14.43 3.10
C ASP A 44 4.90 13.22 2.28
N PHE A 45 4.35 13.10 1.07
CA PHE A 45 4.68 11.99 0.17
C PHE A 45 6.18 11.99 -0.18
N SER A 46 6.71 13.16 -0.54
CA SER A 46 8.12 13.32 -0.89
C SER A 46 9.04 12.97 0.29
N GLU A 47 8.66 13.41 1.49
CA GLU A 47 9.45 13.16 2.70
C GLU A 47 9.55 11.66 3.04
N HIS A 48 8.48 10.91 2.80
CA HIS A 48 8.43 9.49 3.15
C HIS A 48 8.73 8.54 1.98
N PHE A 49 8.80 9.06 0.75
CA PHE A 49 9.08 8.21 -0.41
C PHE A 49 10.54 7.76 -0.38
N ASP A 50 10.73 6.45 -0.30
CA ASP A 50 12.04 5.82 -0.35
C ASP A 50 11.98 4.73 -1.41
N PRO A 51 12.66 4.92 -2.56
CA PRO A 51 12.58 3.93 -3.65
C PRO A 51 13.06 2.55 -3.26
N GLU A 52 13.94 2.42 -2.26
CA GLU A 52 14.40 1.11 -1.80
C GLU A 52 13.31 0.32 -1.09
N GLN A 53 12.27 1.01 -0.60
CA GLN A 53 11.14 0.38 0.08
C GLN A 53 9.96 0.11 -0.86
N VAL A 54 10.03 0.55 -2.12
CA VAL A 54 8.89 0.57 -3.02
C VAL A 54 9.04 -0.44 -4.14
N THR A 55 8.00 -1.24 -4.33
CA THR A 55 7.84 -2.12 -5.50
C THR A 55 6.72 -1.55 -6.36
N VAL A 56 7.01 -1.32 -7.63
CA VAL A 56 6.04 -0.80 -8.60
C VAL A 56 5.36 -1.97 -9.31
N VAL A 57 4.05 -1.91 -9.42
CA VAL A 57 3.26 -2.85 -10.22
C VAL A 57 3.11 -2.26 -11.62
N VAL A 58 3.51 -3.02 -12.61
CA VAL A 58 3.52 -2.56 -14.01
C VAL A 58 2.61 -3.43 -14.87
N SER A 59 1.79 -2.81 -15.69
CA SER A 59 0.99 -3.46 -16.71
C SER A 59 1.08 -2.65 -18.00
N GLU A 60 1.36 -3.30 -19.11
CA GLU A 60 1.48 -2.63 -20.41
C GLU A 60 2.44 -1.43 -20.37
N GLU A 61 3.59 -1.64 -19.74
CA GLU A 61 4.65 -0.62 -19.58
C GLU A 61 4.25 0.60 -18.74
N GLN A 62 3.13 0.51 -18.04
CA GLN A 62 2.64 1.59 -17.19
C GLN A 62 2.63 1.19 -15.72
N ALA A 63 2.98 2.12 -14.84
CA ALA A 63 2.81 1.91 -13.41
C ALA A 63 1.32 1.96 -13.08
N VAL A 64 0.79 0.87 -12.55
CA VAL A 64 -0.64 0.76 -12.22
C VAL A 64 -0.89 0.60 -10.72
N GLY A 65 0.16 0.55 -9.94
CA GLY A 65 0.07 0.45 -8.49
C GLY A 65 1.45 0.39 -7.87
N TYR A 66 1.49 0.37 -6.56
CA TYR A 66 2.75 0.20 -5.85
C TYR A 66 2.51 -0.28 -4.42
N ALA A 67 3.56 -0.84 -3.84
CA ALA A 67 3.61 -1.14 -2.41
C ALA A 67 4.85 -0.51 -1.83
N GLN A 68 4.71 0.11 -0.66
CA GLN A 68 5.84 0.61 0.11
C GLN A 68 5.86 -0.10 1.46
N VAL A 69 6.98 -0.75 1.76
CA VAL A 69 7.14 -1.56 2.97
C VAL A 69 8.38 -1.09 3.72
N GLU A 70 8.19 -0.75 4.99
CA GLU A 70 9.27 -0.33 5.88
C GLU A 70 9.65 -1.47 6.80
N ASN A 71 10.95 -1.74 6.92
CA ASN A 71 11.44 -2.69 7.92
C ASN A 71 11.64 -1.92 9.23
N ARG A 72 10.81 -2.24 10.24
CA ARG A 72 10.86 -1.58 11.55
C ARG A 72 11.58 -2.41 12.61
N GLY A 73 12.34 -3.42 12.18
CA GLY A 73 13.16 -4.25 13.04
C GLY A 73 12.44 -5.45 13.61
N ARG A 74 11.25 -5.28 14.15
CA ARG A 74 10.41 -6.37 14.70
C ARG A 74 9.28 -6.78 13.76
N GLU A 75 9.02 -5.95 12.77
CA GLU A 75 7.90 -6.13 11.85
C GLU A 75 8.19 -5.43 10.54
N LEU A 76 7.56 -5.90 9.48
CA LEU A 76 7.45 -5.14 8.24
C LEU A 76 6.15 -4.34 8.32
N TYR A 77 6.26 -3.04 8.11
CA TYR A 77 5.10 -2.16 8.08
C TYR A 77 4.73 -1.83 6.64
N VAL A 78 3.54 -2.20 6.22
CA VAL A 78 3.02 -1.84 4.90
C VAL A 78 2.51 -0.41 4.97
N ARG A 79 3.35 0.52 4.55
CA ARG A 79 2.98 1.93 4.56
C ARG A 79 1.89 2.22 3.54
N MET A 80 1.97 1.59 2.38
CA MET A 80 0.97 1.75 1.32
C MET A 80 0.97 0.51 0.43
N LEU A 81 -0.23 0.11 0.03
CA LEU A 81 -0.47 -0.89 -1.00
C LEU A 81 -1.70 -0.40 -1.77
N LEU A 82 -1.50 -0.01 -3.02
CA LEU A 82 -2.62 0.45 -3.83
C LEU A 82 -2.49 0.06 -5.28
N LEU A 83 -3.62 0.00 -5.94
CA LEU A 83 -3.76 -0.26 -7.37
C LEU A 83 -4.76 0.74 -7.94
N ALA A 84 -4.52 1.17 -9.18
CA ALA A 84 -5.50 1.96 -9.89
C ALA A 84 -6.84 1.19 -9.97
N PRO A 85 -7.99 1.88 -9.94
CA PRO A 85 -9.28 1.20 -9.85
C PRO A 85 -9.52 0.14 -10.92
N GLU A 86 -9.10 0.36 -12.16
CA GLU A 86 -9.29 -0.59 -13.26
C GLU A 86 -8.44 -1.86 -13.12
N HIS A 87 -7.50 -1.87 -12.19
CA HIS A 87 -6.64 -3.03 -11.92
C HIS A 87 -6.95 -3.72 -10.60
N GLN A 88 -7.96 -3.24 -9.89
CA GLN A 88 -8.43 -3.86 -8.65
C GLN A 88 -9.30 -5.09 -8.94
N ASN A 89 -9.45 -5.95 -7.93
CA ASN A 89 -10.30 -7.16 -8.01
C ASN A 89 -9.84 -8.19 -9.06
N LYS A 90 -8.54 -8.22 -9.35
CA LYS A 90 -7.93 -9.17 -10.31
C LYS A 90 -6.88 -10.06 -9.65
N GLY A 91 -6.78 -10.03 -8.33
CA GLY A 91 -5.81 -10.84 -7.59
C GLY A 91 -4.41 -10.26 -7.51
N ILE A 92 -4.17 -9.08 -8.07
CA ILE A 92 -2.84 -8.46 -8.08
C ILE A 92 -2.44 -8.03 -6.68
N GLY A 93 -3.33 -7.35 -5.96
CA GLY A 93 -3.09 -6.92 -4.58
C GLY A 93 -2.80 -8.10 -3.67
N ALA A 94 -3.54 -9.21 -3.85
CA ALA A 94 -3.30 -10.43 -3.10
C ALA A 94 -1.91 -11.00 -3.38
N ASN A 95 -1.46 -10.98 -4.64
CA ASN A 95 -0.12 -11.45 -4.99
C ASN A 95 0.96 -10.59 -4.37
N VAL A 96 0.80 -9.26 -4.40
CA VAL A 96 1.75 -8.35 -3.76
C VAL A 96 1.82 -8.60 -2.25
N LEU A 97 0.65 -8.71 -1.60
CA LEU A 97 0.57 -8.94 -0.16
C LEU A 97 1.22 -10.27 0.22
N LYS A 98 0.98 -11.33 -0.55
CA LYS A 98 1.61 -12.64 -0.31
C LYS A 98 3.12 -12.56 -0.39
N ARG A 99 3.68 -11.77 -1.30
CA ARG A 99 5.13 -11.58 -1.41
C ARG A 99 5.69 -10.87 -0.16
N VAL A 100 4.96 -9.87 0.35
CA VAL A 100 5.35 -9.18 1.58
C VAL A 100 5.34 -10.14 2.76
N ILE A 101 4.28 -10.92 2.91
CA ILE A 101 4.15 -11.90 3.99
C ILE A 101 5.25 -12.96 3.91
N ALA A 102 5.56 -13.47 2.71
CA ALA A 102 6.62 -14.44 2.53
C ALA A 102 7.99 -13.88 2.93
N GLY A 103 8.28 -12.64 2.52
CA GLY A 103 9.52 -11.97 2.91
C GLY A 103 9.64 -11.75 4.42
N ALA A 104 8.54 -11.40 5.06
CA ALA A 104 8.50 -11.25 6.51
C ALA A 104 8.74 -12.58 7.20
N SER A 105 8.09 -13.65 6.74
CA SER A 105 8.23 -14.99 7.29
C SER A 105 9.67 -15.49 7.22
N GLU A 106 10.37 -15.24 6.11
CA GLU A 106 11.77 -15.60 5.96
C GLU A 106 12.67 -14.92 6.98
N GLN A 107 12.29 -13.72 7.42
CA GLN A 107 13.03 -12.94 8.40
C GLN A 107 12.51 -13.14 9.82
N HIS A 108 11.50 -13.97 10.01
CA HIS A 108 10.81 -14.19 11.29
C HIS A 108 10.18 -12.90 11.83
N LEU A 109 9.61 -12.10 10.94
CA LEU A 109 8.94 -10.86 11.28
C LEU A 109 7.44 -10.97 11.03
N GLY A 110 6.66 -10.23 11.81
CA GLY A 110 5.25 -10.02 11.53
C GLY A 110 5.06 -8.93 10.47
N VAL A 111 3.81 -8.73 10.06
CA VAL A 111 3.44 -7.65 9.13
C VAL A 111 2.35 -6.82 9.79
N THR A 112 2.54 -5.50 9.79
CA THR A 112 1.54 -4.56 10.32
C THR A 112 1.20 -3.51 9.28
N LEU A 113 0.04 -2.89 9.46
CA LEU A 113 -0.41 -1.80 8.61
C LEU A 113 -1.51 -1.00 9.32
N GLN A 114 -1.87 0.12 8.72
CA GLN A 114 -3.03 0.89 9.13
C GLN A 114 -3.99 1.02 7.94
N VAL A 115 -5.27 1.02 8.23
CA VAL A 115 -6.31 1.20 7.23
C VAL A 115 -7.34 2.19 7.76
N PHE A 116 -7.76 3.15 6.93
CA PHE A 116 -8.79 4.10 7.32
C PHE A 116 -10.08 3.39 7.68
N LYS A 117 -10.72 3.82 8.77
CA LYS A 117 -12.01 3.24 9.20
C LYS A 117 -13.07 3.35 8.11
N ILE A 118 -13.04 4.41 7.32
CA ILE A 118 -14.00 4.62 6.23
C ILE A 118 -13.67 3.79 4.99
N ASN A 119 -12.49 3.16 4.93
CA ASN A 119 -12.11 2.31 3.81
C ASN A 119 -12.46 0.84 4.12
N ALA A 120 -13.76 0.56 4.16
CA ALA A 120 -14.25 -0.78 4.47
C ALA A 120 -13.77 -1.85 3.49
N PRO A 121 -13.68 -1.61 2.17
CA PRO A 121 -13.16 -2.63 1.25
C PRO A 121 -11.73 -3.05 1.56
N ALA A 122 -10.86 -2.10 1.92
CA ALA A 122 -9.48 -2.42 2.27
C ALA A 122 -9.41 -3.26 3.55
N LYS A 123 -10.20 -2.89 4.58
CA LYS A 123 -10.25 -3.65 5.82
C LYS A 123 -10.66 -5.10 5.54
N ARG A 124 -11.70 -5.31 4.75
CA ARG A 124 -12.16 -6.66 4.38
C ARG A 124 -11.09 -7.44 3.60
N PHE A 125 -10.39 -6.76 2.70
CA PHE A 125 -9.30 -7.37 1.95
C PHE A 125 -8.22 -7.91 2.88
N TYR A 126 -7.78 -7.10 3.84
CA TYR A 126 -6.75 -7.53 4.79
C TYR A 126 -7.25 -8.64 5.71
N GLU A 127 -8.48 -8.54 6.21
CA GLU A 127 -9.08 -9.60 7.03
C GLU A 127 -9.16 -10.93 6.28
N HIS A 128 -9.51 -10.87 4.99
CA HIS A 128 -9.57 -12.06 4.14
C HIS A 128 -8.18 -12.73 4.02
N HIS A 129 -7.11 -11.95 4.11
CA HIS A 129 -5.75 -12.47 4.01
C HIS A 129 -5.09 -12.75 5.37
N GLY A 130 -5.89 -12.83 6.43
CA GLY A 130 -5.40 -13.27 7.73
C GLY A 130 -4.96 -12.17 8.68
N PHE A 131 -5.18 -10.92 8.33
CA PHE A 131 -4.91 -9.80 9.23
C PHE A 131 -6.04 -9.63 10.23
N ARG A 132 -5.70 -9.19 11.43
CA ARG A 132 -6.66 -8.88 12.48
C ARG A 132 -6.41 -7.48 13.03
N VAL A 133 -7.45 -6.86 13.53
CA VAL A 133 -7.34 -5.54 14.18
C VAL A 133 -6.65 -5.73 15.52
N ILE A 134 -5.58 -4.97 15.76
CA ILE A 134 -4.83 -4.99 17.01
C ILE A 134 -4.93 -3.67 17.79
N GLY A 135 -5.48 -2.65 17.17
CA GLY A 135 -5.64 -1.34 17.80
C GLY A 135 -6.36 -0.39 16.88
N GLU A 136 -6.61 0.82 17.37
CA GLU A 136 -7.24 1.84 16.54
C GLU A 136 -6.83 3.23 16.96
N THR A 137 -6.91 4.15 16.01
CA THR A 137 -6.81 5.59 16.22
C THR A 137 -8.19 6.19 15.93
N PRO A 138 -8.41 7.49 16.09
CA PRO A 138 -9.68 8.08 15.71
C PRO A 138 -10.08 7.86 14.24
N THR A 139 -9.11 7.69 13.34
CA THR A 139 -9.38 7.61 11.90
C THR A 139 -9.02 6.26 11.28
N SER A 140 -8.27 5.41 11.97
CA SER A 140 -7.72 4.18 11.38
C SER A 140 -7.80 2.99 12.32
N PHE A 141 -7.80 1.79 11.73
CA PHE A 141 -7.52 0.55 12.44
C PHE A 141 -6.06 0.17 12.23
N GLU A 142 -5.42 -0.33 13.28
CA GLU A 142 -4.12 -0.97 13.16
C GLU A 142 -4.36 -2.46 13.02
N MET A 143 -3.72 -3.07 12.04
CA MET A 143 -3.90 -4.49 11.74
C MET A 143 -2.57 -5.22 11.69
N ALA A 144 -2.59 -6.49 12.04
CA ALA A 144 -1.39 -7.33 12.03
C ALA A 144 -1.69 -8.72 11.47
N PHE A 145 -0.68 -9.24 10.78
CA PHE A 145 -0.60 -10.63 10.36
C PHE A 145 0.55 -11.28 11.15
N ASP A 146 0.23 -12.32 11.89
CA ASP A 146 1.22 -13.11 12.62
C ASP A 146 1.44 -14.41 11.88
N ALA A 147 2.69 -14.66 11.51
CA ALA A 147 3.05 -15.87 10.81
C ALA A 147 2.88 -17.10 11.70
#